data_36c35f6217b8e652a96cf09864852487
#
_entry.id   36c35f6217b8e652a96cf09864852487
#
_cell.length_a   1.000
_cell.length_b   1.000
_cell.length_c   1.000
_cell.angle_alpha   90.00
_cell.angle_beta   90.00
_cell.angle_gamma   90.00
#
_symmetry.space_group_name_H-M   'P 1'
#
loop_
_entity.id
_entity.type
_entity.pdbx_description
1 polymer ?
#
loop_
_entity_poly.entity_id
_entity_poly.type
_entity_poly.pdbx_seq_one_letter_code
_entity_poly.pdbx_strand_id
1 'polypeptide(L)'
;YSFEGIKQESVKKHILDLADKRLVVICPKKGLKAQKQLKDYEIIRDLRDNQTFTNNNEILKKELPLLLDDLTVELELLISSVYEDDSETRVRYYDGEKVKNAKVGNEEQAVNGCCLNLYTATPIINNEMVNRSVIGTAQTKKARINIIQTILAHADTPEYYTGSNQEATIYRSLFDVTEITKGKAREDVQLVIDEINEYVNSCSDKKVSLTEIVRKLTKAPYGMRKGLIPFYLAYVFANRREDIIVYFANKEVQMTADIVVNMCEKPEDYA
;
A
#
# COMPACT_ATOMS: atom_id res chain seq x y z
N TYR A 1 13.64 17.45 15.36
CA TYR A 1 12.86 18.35 16.21
C TYR A 1 13.56 19.69 16.30
N SER A 2 12.87 20.79 15.97
CA SER A 2 13.39 22.14 16.17
C SER A 2 12.89 22.64 17.53
N PHE A 3 13.80 22.98 18.43
CA PHE A 3 13.46 23.59 19.73
C PHE A 3 13.04 25.07 19.60
N GLU A 4 13.34 25.66 18.47
CA GLU A 4 12.86 26.99 18.10
C GLU A 4 11.66 26.85 17.16
N GLY A 5 10.68 27.74 17.26
CA GLY A 5 9.48 27.67 16.44
C GLY A 5 9.81 27.50 14.94
N ILE A 6 9.20 26.51 14.32
CA ILE A 6 9.40 26.22 12.89
C ILE A 6 8.82 27.36 12.08
N LYS A 7 9.64 27.99 11.23
CA LYS A 7 9.18 29.00 10.29
C LYS A 7 8.30 28.33 9.23
N GLN A 8 7.00 28.48 9.36
CA GLN A 8 5.97 27.84 8.51
C GLN A 8 6.24 28.01 7.00
N GLU A 9 6.73 29.17 6.59
CA GLU A 9 7.05 29.43 5.18
C GLU A 9 8.30 28.67 4.69
N SER A 10 9.30 28.47 5.56
CA SER A 10 10.47 27.66 5.22
C SER A 10 10.10 26.20 4.99
N VAL A 11 9.18 25.65 5.82
CA VAL A 11 8.67 24.30 5.65
C VAL A 11 7.89 24.16 4.35
N LYS A 12 7.02 25.13 4.03
CA LYS A 12 6.26 25.14 2.78
C LYS A 12 7.18 25.15 1.55
N LYS A 13 8.22 25.99 1.59
CA LYS A 13 9.23 26.03 0.52
C LYS A 13 9.92 24.67 0.39
N HIS A 14 10.34 24.07 1.51
CA HIS A 14 11.03 22.79 1.49
C HIS A 14 10.15 21.64 0.96
N ILE A 15 8.85 21.63 1.27
CA ILE A 15 7.89 20.66 0.70
C ILE A 15 7.78 20.83 -0.82
N LEU A 16 7.75 22.08 -1.32
CA LEU A 16 7.73 22.37 -2.76
C LEU A 16 9.03 21.94 -3.45
N ASP A 17 10.17 22.19 -2.82
CA ASP A 17 11.48 21.82 -3.36
C ASP A 17 11.66 20.31 -3.45
N LEU A 18 11.13 19.55 -2.48
CA LEU A 18 11.14 18.09 -2.48
C LEU A 18 10.18 17.50 -3.53
N ALA A 19 9.05 18.16 -3.80
CA ALA A 19 8.01 17.75 -4.75
C ALA A 19 7.55 16.29 -4.60
N ASP A 20 7.63 15.72 -3.39
CA ASP A 20 7.24 14.33 -3.11
C ASP A 20 5.77 14.24 -2.72
N LYS A 21 4.95 13.61 -3.58
CA LYS A 21 3.51 13.39 -3.37
C LYS A 21 3.17 12.48 -2.19
N ARG A 22 4.17 11.80 -1.60
CA ARG A 22 3.98 10.91 -0.43
C ARG A 22 4.21 11.63 0.89
N LEU A 23 4.67 12.87 0.85
CA LEU A 23 5.09 13.61 2.04
C LEU A 23 3.90 14.30 2.71
N VAL A 24 3.64 13.93 3.96
CA VAL A 24 2.77 14.66 4.88
C VAL A 24 3.63 15.22 6.00
N VAL A 25 3.52 16.51 6.26
CA VAL A 25 4.31 17.23 7.26
C VAL A 25 3.40 17.86 8.29
N ILE A 26 3.57 17.48 9.55
CA ILE A 26 2.88 18.10 10.68
C ILE A 26 3.80 19.15 11.28
N CYS A 27 3.37 20.41 11.26
CA CYS A 27 4.14 21.55 11.71
C CYS A 27 3.49 22.18 12.95
N PRO A 28 3.95 21.87 14.16
CA PRO A 28 3.49 22.56 15.35
C PRO A 28 3.95 24.02 15.32
N LYS A 29 3.15 24.92 15.87
CA LYS A 29 3.53 26.35 15.97
C LYS A 29 4.46 26.59 17.16
N LYS A 30 4.26 25.87 18.26
CA LYS A 30 5.07 25.99 19.47
C LYS A 30 6.27 25.06 19.43
N GLY A 31 7.43 25.56 19.82
CA GLY A 31 8.60 24.71 20.03
C GLY A 31 8.44 23.83 21.28
N LEU A 32 9.00 22.62 21.23
CA LEU A 32 9.04 21.71 22.37
C LEU A 32 10.05 22.24 23.42
N LYS A 33 9.59 22.51 24.63
CA LYS A 33 10.41 22.88 25.78
C LYS A 33 10.70 21.68 26.67
N ALA A 34 11.49 20.75 26.19
CA ALA A 34 11.81 19.49 26.86
C ALA A 34 13.32 19.32 27.16
N GLN A 35 14.09 20.40 27.16
CA GLN A 35 15.55 20.31 27.31
C GLN A 35 15.97 19.68 28.63
N LYS A 36 15.29 20.01 29.73
CA LYS A 36 15.56 19.43 31.04
C LYS A 36 15.25 17.93 31.05
N GLN A 37 14.06 17.55 30.63
CA GLN A 37 13.59 16.16 30.59
C GLN A 37 14.47 15.29 29.69
N LEU A 38 14.85 15.79 28.51
CA LEU A 38 15.78 15.10 27.61
C LEU A 38 17.14 14.88 28.26
N LYS A 39 17.68 15.90 28.94
CA LYS A 39 18.96 15.76 29.63
C LYS A 39 18.87 14.76 30.79
N ASP A 40 17.80 14.81 31.57
CA ASP A 40 17.57 13.88 32.68
C ASP A 40 17.43 12.46 32.15
N TYR A 41 16.68 12.25 31.05
CA TYR A 41 16.55 10.97 30.36
C TYR A 41 17.90 10.42 29.89
N GLU A 42 18.74 11.23 29.24
CA GLU A 42 20.06 10.82 28.78
C GLU A 42 20.96 10.41 29.96
N ILE A 43 20.96 11.17 31.05
CA ILE A 43 21.75 10.86 32.24
C ILE A 43 21.29 9.52 32.84
N ILE A 44 20.01 9.32 33.06
CA ILE A 44 19.47 8.09 33.66
C ILE A 44 19.74 6.89 32.76
N ARG A 45 19.57 7.04 31.43
CA ARG A 45 19.92 6.00 30.44
C ARG A 45 21.39 5.61 30.52
N ASP A 46 22.30 6.59 30.53
CA ASP A 46 23.73 6.37 30.58
C ASP A 46 24.17 5.71 31.90
N LEU A 47 23.52 6.09 33.04
CA LEU A 47 23.75 5.44 34.32
C LEU A 47 23.23 4.00 34.33
N ARG A 48 22.07 3.71 33.76
CA ARG A 48 21.51 2.35 33.63
C ARG A 48 22.45 1.45 32.80
N ASP A 49 22.96 1.97 31.71
CA ASP A 49 23.82 1.23 30.78
C ASP A 49 25.25 1.08 31.25
N ASN A 50 25.67 1.83 32.31
CA ASN A 50 26.96 1.74 32.92
C ASN A 50 27.07 0.55 33.90
N GLN A 51 27.62 -0.57 33.39
CA GLN A 51 27.75 -1.79 34.16
C GLN A 51 28.62 -1.63 35.43
N THR A 52 29.63 -0.77 35.42
CA THR A 52 30.45 -0.52 36.62
C THR A 52 29.65 0.18 37.72
N PHE A 53 28.70 1.01 37.35
CA PHE A 53 27.84 1.70 38.28
C PHE A 53 26.69 0.81 38.82
N THR A 54 26.14 -0.06 37.97
CA THR A 54 24.95 -0.86 38.31
C THR A 54 25.29 -2.24 38.91
N ASN A 55 26.43 -2.88 38.53
CA ASN A 55 26.70 -4.28 38.88
C ASN A 55 26.75 -4.59 40.37
N ASN A 56 27.10 -3.65 41.23
CA ASN A 56 27.23 -3.85 42.66
C ASN A 56 26.05 -3.29 43.48
N ASN A 57 24.98 -2.87 42.85
CA ASN A 57 23.83 -2.27 43.52
C ASN A 57 22.51 -2.75 42.93
N GLU A 58 21.88 -3.72 43.60
CA GLU A 58 20.62 -4.32 43.20
C GLU A 58 19.43 -3.31 43.25
N ILE A 59 19.54 -2.27 44.07
CA ILE A 59 18.52 -1.21 44.13
C ILE A 59 18.57 -0.40 42.82
N LEU A 60 19.80 0.02 42.43
CA LEU A 60 19.95 0.80 41.18
C LEU A 60 19.49 0.03 39.94
N LYS A 61 19.74 -1.26 39.88
CA LYS A 61 19.26 -2.12 38.78
C LYS A 61 17.76 -2.13 38.62
N LYS A 62 17.02 -1.94 39.73
CA LYS A 62 15.55 -1.91 39.72
C LYS A 62 14.99 -0.51 39.53
N GLU A 63 15.60 0.48 40.17
CA GLU A 63 15.08 1.86 40.19
C GLU A 63 15.38 2.63 38.89
N LEU A 64 16.57 2.45 38.27
CA LEU A 64 16.91 3.18 37.04
C LEU A 64 15.98 2.87 35.87
N PRO A 65 15.55 1.62 35.59
CA PRO A 65 14.54 1.35 34.58
C PRO A 65 13.21 2.06 34.86
N LEU A 66 12.73 2.05 36.12
CA LEU A 66 11.48 2.70 36.51
C LEU A 66 11.55 4.22 36.29
N LEU A 67 12.65 4.85 36.73
CA LEU A 67 12.88 6.28 36.47
C LEU A 67 12.94 6.60 34.99
N LEU A 68 13.50 5.71 34.17
CA LEU A 68 13.57 5.89 32.74
C LEU A 68 12.18 5.78 32.09
N ASP A 69 11.35 4.83 32.56
CA ASP A 69 9.97 4.68 32.12
C ASP A 69 9.14 5.92 32.48
N ASP A 70 9.26 6.46 33.70
CA ASP A 70 8.59 7.68 34.12
C ASP A 70 8.99 8.89 33.26
N LEU A 71 10.29 9.05 33.01
CA LEU A 71 10.78 10.13 32.12
C LEU A 71 10.33 9.94 30.67
N THR A 72 10.21 8.70 30.20
CA THR A 72 9.65 8.40 28.86
C THR A 72 8.22 8.85 28.77
N VAL A 73 7.37 8.50 29.75
CA VAL A 73 5.96 8.94 29.82
C VAL A 73 5.87 10.47 29.86
N GLU A 74 6.70 11.13 30.68
CA GLU A 74 6.72 12.60 30.75
C GLU A 74 7.08 13.23 29.40
N LEU A 75 8.09 12.69 28.69
CA LEU A 75 8.49 13.16 27.37
C LEU A 75 7.40 12.93 26.32
N GLU A 76 6.73 11.78 26.35
CA GLU A 76 5.61 11.49 25.46
C GLU A 76 4.45 12.47 25.65
N LEU A 77 4.09 12.76 26.89
CA LEU A 77 3.06 13.76 27.21
C LEU A 77 3.44 15.16 26.73
N LEU A 78 4.71 15.56 26.90
CA LEU A 78 5.21 16.85 26.39
C LEU A 78 5.17 16.92 24.86
N ILE A 79 5.56 15.84 24.18
CA ILE A 79 5.50 15.76 22.72
C ILE A 79 4.03 15.84 22.27
N SER A 80 3.15 15.04 22.86
CA SER A 80 1.72 15.02 22.54
C SER A 80 1.10 16.40 22.71
N SER A 81 1.43 17.11 23.81
CA SER A 81 0.90 18.45 24.09
C SER A 81 1.25 19.49 23.02
N VAL A 82 2.34 19.26 22.26
CA VAL A 82 2.75 20.16 21.16
C VAL A 82 1.97 19.87 19.88
N TYR A 83 1.51 18.62 19.68
CA TYR A 83 0.85 18.19 18.45
C TYR A 83 -0.68 18.10 18.56
N GLU A 84 -1.23 17.77 19.73
CA GLU A 84 -2.65 17.41 19.87
C GLU A 84 -3.60 18.58 20.11
N ASP A 85 -3.15 19.68 20.70
CA ASP A 85 -4.08 20.68 21.24
C ASP A 85 -3.95 22.11 20.65
N ASP A 86 -3.36 22.27 19.48
CA ASP A 86 -3.19 23.60 18.93
C ASP A 86 -3.87 23.77 17.58
N SER A 87 -4.94 24.57 17.54
CA SER A 87 -5.59 25.06 16.32
C SER A 87 -4.61 25.73 15.31
N GLU A 88 -3.40 26.01 15.74
CA GLU A 88 -2.34 26.62 14.95
C GLU A 88 -1.34 25.61 14.36
N THR A 89 -1.35 24.34 14.82
CA THR A 89 -0.58 23.26 14.15
C THR A 89 -1.11 23.07 12.73
N ARG A 90 -0.22 22.95 11.78
CA ARG A 90 -0.57 22.82 10.36
C ARG A 90 -0.14 21.46 9.84
N VAL A 91 -1.11 20.72 9.28
CA VAL A 91 -0.83 19.51 8.50
C VAL A 91 -0.75 19.91 7.05
N ARG A 92 0.36 19.63 6.40
CA ARG A 92 0.66 20.04 5.03
C ARG A 92 1.04 18.84 4.17
N TYR A 93 0.61 18.85 2.92
CA TYR A 93 0.98 17.85 1.94
C TYR A 93 1.11 18.45 0.54
N TYR A 94 1.89 17.82 -0.32
CA TYR A 94 2.07 18.22 -1.71
C TYR A 94 1.09 17.47 -2.60
N ASP A 95 0.28 18.20 -3.39
CA ASP A 95 -0.74 17.59 -4.26
C ASP A 95 -0.27 17.35 -5.70
N GLY A 96 0.98 17.64 -5.98
CA GLY A 96 1.57 17.56 -7.32
C GLY A 96 1.77 18.93 -7.98
N GLU A 97 1.12 19.98 -7.46
CA GLU A 97 1.24 21.36 -7.95
C GLU A 97 1.60 22.34 -6.83
N LYS A 98 0.96 22.20 -5.67
CA LYS A 98 1.09 23.11 -4.55
C LYS A 98 1.00 22.40 -3.20
N VAL A 99 1.41 23.10 -2.16
CA VAL A 99 1.22 22.62 -0.78
C VAL A 99 -0.20 22.94 -0.33
N LYS A 100 -0.95 21.89 0.01
CA LYS A 100 -2.28 21.98 0.64
C LYS A 100 -2.18 21.81 2.16
N ASN A 101 -3.17 22.34 2.87
CA ASN A 101 -3.31 22.18 4.31
C ASN A 101 -4.52 21.28 4.61
N ALA A 102 -4.35 20.39 5.59
CA ALA A 102 -5.45 19.71 6.27
C ALA A 102 -5.65 20.32 7.67
N LYS A 103 -6.81 20.10 8.27
CA LYS A 103 -7.06 20.50 9.66
C LYS A 103 -6.31 19.55 10.61
N VAL A 104 -5.86 20.07 11.75
CA VAL A 104 -5.35 19.25 12.86
C VAL A 104 -6.46 18.32 13.35
N GLY A 105 -6.12 17.08 13.70
CA GLY A 105 -7.09 16.05 14.03
C GLY A 105 -7.80 15.44 12.81
N ASN A 106 -7.43 15.83 11.60
CA ASN A 106 -7.93 15.26 10.36
C ASN A 106 -6.77 14.92 9.40
N GLU A 107 -5.76 14.24 9.93
CA GLU A 107 -4.58 13.77 9.20
C GLU A 107 -4.99 12.81 8.08
N GLU A 108 -6.09 12.08 8.25
CA GLU A 108 -6.69 11.23 7.20
C GLU A 108 -6.99 12.01 5.92
N GLN A 109 -7.42 13.27 6.02
CA GLN A 109 -7.67 14.11 4.84
C GLN A 109 -6.37 14.35 4.05
N ALA A 110 -5.24 14.57 4.74
CA ALA A 110 -3.95 14.75 4.09
C ALA A 110 -3.47 13.45 3.45
N VAL A 111 -3.59 12.32 4.18
CA VAL A 111 -3.23 11.00 3.67
C VAL A 111 -4.09 10.62 2.47
N ASN A 112 -5.41 10.81 2.55
CA ASN A 112 -6.32 10.56 1.44
C ASN A 112 -5.97 11.44 0.23
N GLY A 113 -5.67 12.73 0.44
CA GLY A 113 -5.21 13.61 -0.62
C GLY A 113 -3.94 13.13 -1.29
N CYS A 114 -2.95 12.67 -0.52
CA CYS A 114 -1.73 12.06 -1.05
C CYS A 114 -2.02 10.78 -1.82
N CYS A 115 -2.88 9.90 -1.29
CA CYS A 115 -3.27 8.65 -1.96
C CYS A 115 -3.96 8.93 -3.31
N LEU A 116 -4.92 9.85 -3.36
CA LEU A 116 -5.62 10.21 -4.60
C LEU A 116 -4.67 10.77 -5.66
N ASN A 117 -3.67 11.55 -5.25
CA ASN A 117 -2.69 12.12 -6.17
C ASN A 117 -1.62 11.09 -6.63
N LEU A 118 -1.38 10.07 -5.83
CA LEU A 118 -0.37 9.04 -6.12
C LEU A 118 -0.95 7.87 -6.91
N TYR A 119 -2.17 7.46 -6.57
CA TYR A 119 -2.83 6.27 -7.11
C TYR A 119 -3.98 6.64 -8.06
N THR A 120 -3.64 7.38 -9.11
CA THR A 120 -4.61 7.94 -10.06
C THR A 120 -5.24 6.91 -11.00
N ALA A 121 -4.65 5.74 -11.14
CA ALA A 121 -5.10 4.65 -12.01
C ALA A 121 -5.52 3.39 -11.21
N THR A 122 -5.83 3.53 -9.92
CA THR A 122 -6.27 2.41 -9.10
C THR A 122 -7.70 2.00 -9.43
N PRO A 123 -7.97 0.75 -9.84
CA PRO A 123 -9.32 0.29 -10.07
C PRO A 123 -10.12 0.21 -8.76
N ILE A 124 -11.30 0.84 -8.75
CA ILE A 124 -12.18 0.85 -7.59
C ILE A 124 -13.02 -0.43 -7.59
N ILE A 125 -12.57 -1.44 -6.87
CA ILE A 125 -13.24 -2.73 -6.73
C ILE A 125 -13.76 -2.89 -5.30
N ASN A 126 -15.08 -2.87 -5.16
CA ASN A 126 -15.74 -3.03 -3.86
C ASN A 126 -16.01 -4.51 -3.58
N ASN A 127 -14.94 -5.26 -3.31
CA ASN A 127 -15.03 -6.66 -2.90
C ASN A 127 -13.89 -7.02 -1.97
N GLU A 128 -14.16 -7.06 -0.66
CA GLU A 128 -13.14 -7.32 0.35
C GLU A 128 -12.56 -8.75 0.32
N MET A 129 -13.24 -9.71 -0.31
CA MET A 129 -12.75 -11.09 -0.37
C MET A 129 -11.50 -11.20 -1.24
N VAL A 130 -11.41 -10.42 -2.31
CA VAL A 130 -10.31 -10.45 -3.29
C VAL A 130 -9.49 -9.16 -3.33
N ASN A 131 -10.03 -8.03 -2.91
CA ASN A 131 -9.29 -6.76 -2.82
C ASN A 131 -8.36 -6.76 -1.60
N ARG A 132 -7.47 -7.75 -1.53
CA ARG A 132 -6.50 -7.98 -0.45
C ARG A 132 -5.14 -8.33 -1.02
N SER A 133 -4.09 -8.06 -0.25
CA SER A 133 -2.72 -8.49 -0.62
C SER A 133 -2.55 -9.99 -0.51
N VAL A 134 -3.24 -10.63 0.47
CA VAL A 134 -3.25 -12.08 0.67
C VAL A 134 -4.70 -12.56 0.84
N ILE A 135 -5.10 -13.53 0.03
CA ILE A 135 -6.41 -14.19 0.16
C ILE A 135 -6.30 -15.26 1.25
N GLY A 136 -7.05 -15.05 2.36
CA GLY A 136 -6.89 -15.84 3.58
C GLY A 136 -7.58 -17.19 3.55
N THR A 137 -8.86 -17.27 3.11
CA THR A 137 -9.67 -18.49 3.26
C THR A 137 -9.52 -19.46 2.10
N ALA A 138 -9.54 -20.77 2.40
CA ALA A 138 -9.50 -21.81 1.38
C ALA A 138 -10.66 -21.71 0.39
N GLN A 139 -11.85 -21.32 0.88
CA GLN A 139 -13.03 -21.13 0.03
C GLN A 139 -12.83 -20.00 -0.98
N THR A 140 -12.29 -18.85 -0.57
CA THR A 140 -12.02 -17.73 -1.50
C THR A 140 -10.90 -18.08 -2.48
N LYS A 141 -9.89 -18.86 -2.06
CA LYS A 141 -8.85 -19.37 -2.97
C LYS A 141 -9.46 -20.28 -4.04
N LYS A 142 -10.35 -21.19 -3.65
CA LYS A 142 -11.07 -22.06 -4.59
C LYS A 142 -11.95 -21.27 -5.55
N ALA A 143 -12.72 -20.30 -5.04
CA ALA A 143 -13.55 -19.42 -5.86
C ALA A 143 -12.71 -18.65 -6.89
N ARG A 144 -11.55 -18.12 -6.50
CA ARG A 144 -10.60 -17.48 -7.41
C ARG A 144 -10.17 -18.40 -8.56
N ILE A 145 -9.76 -19.63 -8.23
CA ILE A 145 -9.35 -20.62 -9.24
C ILE A 145 -10.51 -20.94 -10.20
N ASN A 146 -11.72 -21.21 -9.69
CA ASN A 146 -12.88 -21.52 -10.50
C ASN A 146 -13.22 -20.37 -11.48
N ILE A 147 -13.20 -19.12 -11.02
CA ILE A 147 -13.47 -17.96 -11.87
C ILE A 147 -12.40 -17.83 -12.94
N ILE A 148 -11.11 -17.94 -12.58
CA ILE A 148 -10.00 -17.84 -13.55
C ILE A 148 -10.10 -18.97 -14.59
N GLN A 149 -10.43 -20.19 -14.17
CA GLN A 149 -10.63 -21.30 -15.09
C GLN A 149 -11.75 -21.03 -16.09
N THR A 150 -12.88 -20.46 -15.62
CA THR A 150 -14.00 -20.04 -16.47
C THR A 150 -13.58 -18.98 -17.49
N ILE A 151 -12.82 -17.98 -17.06
CA ILE A 151 -12.31 -16.91 -17.94
C ILE A 151 -11.39 -17.52 -19.03
N LEU A 152 -10.44 -18.35 -18.65
CA LEU A 152 -9.51 -18.99 -19.58
C LEU A 152 -10.20 -19.93 -20.57
N ALA A 153 -11.32 -20.52 -20.19
CA ALA A 153 -12.12 -21.40 -21.06
C ALA A 153 -13.12 -20.63 -21.93
N HIS A 154 -13.26 -19.31 -21.78
CA HIS A 154 -14.35 -18.50 -22.35
C HIS A 154 -15.74 -19.14 -22.12
N ALA A 155 -15.90 -19.82 -20.97
CA ALA A 155 -17.14 -20.52 -20.66
C ALA A 155 -18.23 -19.53 -20.24
N ASP A 156 -19.43 -19.70 -20.82
CA ASP A 156 -20.61 -18.98 -20.32
C ASP A 156 -21.08 -19.65 -19.03
N THR A 157 -21.19 -18.86 -17.97
CA THR A 157 -21.60 -19.30 -16.63
C THR A 157 -22.72 -18.40 -16.12
N PRO A 158 -23.98 -18.65 -16.58
CA PRO A 158 -25.13 -17.83 -16.18
C PRO A 158 -25.30 -17.70 -14.67
N GLU A 159 -24.89 -18.70 -13.90
CA GLU A 159 -24.91 -18.67 -12.44
C GLU A 159 -24.03 -17.58 -11.82
N TYR A 160 -23.01 -17.06 -12.53
CA TYR A 160 -22.21 -15.93 -12.04
C TYR A 160 -22.97 -14.62 -12.09
N TYR A 161 -23.98 -14.49 -12.93
CA TYR A 161 -24.82 -13.29 -13.01
C TYR A 161 -25.97 -13.32 -12.01
N THR A 162 -26.54 -14.48 -11.74
CA THR A 162 -27.76 -14.64 -10.93
C THR A 162 -27.55 -15.29 -9.58
N GLY A 163 -26.45 -16.03 -9.40
CA GLY A 163 -26.14 -16.74 -8.16
C GLY A 163 -25.80 -15.81 -6.98
N SER A 164 -25.94 -16.33 -5.78
CA SER A 164 -25.57 -15.67 -4.52
C SER A 164 -24.33 -16.27 -3.85
N ASN A 165 -23.70 -17.25 -4.50
CA ASN A 165 -22.48 -17.87 -4.00
C ASN A 165 -21.28 -16.91 -4.09
N GLN A 166 -20.14 -17.33 -3.55
CA GLN A 166 -18.95 -16.51 -3.47
C GLN A 166 -18.37 -16.21 -4.86
N GLU A 167 -18.36 -17.20 -5.76
CA GLU A 167 -17.90 -17.04 -7.13
C GLU A 167 -18.71 -15.98 -7.87
N ALA A 168 -20.04 -16.06 -7.81
CA ALA A 168 -20.93 -15.09 -8.43
C ALA A 168 -20.73 -13.69 -7.90
N THR A 169 -20.55 -13.53 -6.59
CA THR A 169 -20.32 -12.22 -5.96
C THR A 169 -18.99 -11.62 -6.39
N ILE A 170 -17.93 -12.42 -6.43
CA ILE A 170 -16.60 -11.97 -6.88
C ILE A 170 -16.67 -11.62 -8.38
N TYR A 171 -17.22 -12.49 -9.20
CA TYR A 171 -17.30 -12.30 -10.65
C TYR A 171 -18.02 -11.00 -11.01
N ARG A 172 -19.21 -10.78 -10.45
CA ARG A 172 -19.97 -9.54 -10.70
C ARG A 172 -19.20 -8.29 -10.30
N SER A 173 -18.53 -8.30 -9.16
CA SER A 173 -17.77 -7.14 -8.71
C SER A 173 -16.58 -6.79 -9.61
N LEU A 174 -15.98 -7.81 -10.25
CA LEU A 174 -14.79 -7.66 -11.09
C LEU A 174 -15.11 -7.39 -12.56
N PHE A 175 -16.21 -7.96 -13.09
CA PHE A 175 -16.47 -7.97 -14.53
C PHE A 175 -17.79 -7.31 -14.93
N ASP A 176 -18.84 -7.44 -14.13
CA ASP A 176 -20.15 -6.83 -14.44
C ASP A 176 -20.23 -5.37 -13.97
N VAL A 177 -19.92 -5.11 -12.70
CA VAL A 177 -19.89 -3.74 -12.14
C VAL A 177 -18.85 -2.85 -12.84
N THR A 178 -17.77 -3.45 -13.33
CA THR A 178 -16.71 -2.77 -14.09
C THR A 178 -17.01 -2.68 -15.60
N GLU A 179 -18.17 -3.17 -16.02
CA GLU A 179 -18.66 -3.14 -17.40
C GLU A 179 -17.85 -3.93 -18.43
N ILE A 180 -16.90 -4.75 -18.00
CA ILE A 180 -16.13 -5.63 -18.89
C ILE A 180 -17.07 -6.55 -19.68
N THR A 181 -18.09 -7.12 -19.02
CA THR A 181 -19.09 -8.00 -19.66
C THR A 181 -19.96 -7.30 -20.68
N LYS A 182 -20.01 -5.96 -20.66
CA LYS A 182 -20.73 -5.14 -21.64
C LYS A 182 -19.86 -4.73 -22.83
N GLY A 183 -18.63 -5.21 -22.90
CA GLY A 183 -17.69 -4.92 -24.00
C GLY A 183 -16.98 -3.57 -23.90
N LYS A 184 -17.20 -2.81 -22.82
CA LYS A 184 -16.48 -1.55 -22.57
C LYS A 184 -16.19 -1.42 -21.10
N ALA A 185 -14.94 -1.73 -20.71
CA ALA A 185 -14.54 -1.60 -19.33
C ALA A 185 -14.62 -0.15 -18.84
N ARG A 186 -14.96 0.02 -17.56
CA ARG A 186 -14.87 1.30 -16.87
C ARG A 186 -13.44 1.84 -16.94
N GLU A 187 -13.26 3.16 -17.04
CA GLU A 187 -11.98 3.83 -17.33
C GLU A 187 -10.84 3.36 -16.42
N ASP A 188 -11.05 3.28 -15.11
CA ASP A 188 -10.05 2.85 -14.14
C ASP A 188 -9.59 1.39 -14.34
N VAL A 189 -10.49 0.53 -14.79
CA VAL A 189 -10.19 -0.88 -15.12
C VAL A 189 -9.58 -1.00 -16.50
N GLN A 190 -10.03 -0.17 -17.45
CA GLN A 190 -9.46 -0.14 -18.80
C GLN A 190 -7.96 0.21 -18.75
N LEU A 191 -7.54 1.16 -17.92
CA LEU A 191 -6.13 1.49 -17.72
C LEU A 191 -5.29 0.27 -17.28
N VAL A 192 -5.85 -0.62 -16.44
CA VAL A 192 -5.17 -1.85 -16.03
C VAL A 192 -5.09 -2.85 -17.18
N ILE A 193 -6.19 -3.01 -17.94
CA ILE A 193 -6.23 -3.89 -19.10
C ILE A 193 -5.22 -3.44 -20.17
N ASP A 194 -5.17 -2.15 -20.44
CA ASP A 194 -4.24 -1.55 -21.40
C ASP A 194 -2.79 -1.76 -20.98
N GLU A 195 -2.49 -1.57 -19.69
CA GLU A 195 -1.14 -1.81 -19.14
C GLU A 195 -0.70 -3.27 -19.30
N ILE A 196 -1.61 -4.24 -19.04
CA ILE A 196 -1.30 -5.66 -19.25
C ILE A 196 -1.10 -5.94 -20.75
N ASN A 197 -1.90 -5.33 -21.63
CA ASN A 197 -1.73 -5.48 -23.08
C ASN A 197 -0.39 -4.90 -23.55
N GLU A 198 0.04 -3.75 -23.03
CA GLU A 198 1.35 -3.17 -23.32
C GLU A 198 2.48 -4.09 -22.87
N TYR A 199 2.35 -4.68 -21.69
CA TYR A 199 3.32 -5.67 -21.20
C TYR A 199 3.39 -6.87 -22.17
N VAL A 200 2.25 -7.46 -22.57
CA VAL A 200 2.22 -8.58 -23.53
C VAL A 200 2.89 -8.18 -24.86
N ASN A 201 2.60 -6.98 -25.37
CA ASN A 201 3.24 -6.49 -26.61
C ASN A 201 4.77 -6.36 -26.45
N SER A 202 5.25 -6.01 -25.26
CA SER A 202 6.69 -5.90 -24.99
C SER A 202 7.41 -7.24 -24.97
N CYS A 203 6.67 -8.35 -24.91
CA CYS A 203 7.20 -9.72 -24.92
C CYS A 203 7.37 -10.31 -26.32
N SER A 204 6.99 -9.60 -27.41
CA SER A 204 6.94 -10.16 -28.77
C SER A 204 8.29 -10.71 -29.29
N ASP A 205 9.39 -10.09 -28.87
CA ASP A 205 10.74 -10.47 -29.37
C ASP A 205 11.63 -11.10 -28.29
N LYS A 206 11.15 -11.19 -27.05
CA LYS A 206 11.94 -11.67 -25.91
C LYS A 206 11.07 -12.19 -24.77
N LYS A 207 11.64 -13.09 -23.96
CA LYS A 207 11.03 -13.47 -22.69
C LYS A 207 11.18 -12.32 -21.69
N VAL A 208 10.07 -11.89 -21.11
CA VAL A 208 10.02 -10.82 -20.09
C VAL A 208 9.45 -11.40 -18.80
N SER A 209 10.13 -11.18 -17.68
CA SER A 209 9.66 -11.68 -16.39
C SER A 209 8.33 -11.02 -15.98
N LEU A 210 7.41 -11.83 -15.45
CA LEU A 210 6.15 -11.33 -14.90
C LEU A 210 6.35 -10.41 -13.69
N THR A 211 7.54 -10.39 -13.09
CA THR A 211 7.88 -9.43 -12.03
C THR A 211 7.66 -7.98 -12.48
N GLU A 212 7.89 -7.68 -13.77
CA GLU A 212 7.74 -6.32 -14.29
C GLU A 212 6.29 -5.84 -14.17
N ILE A 213 5.35 -6.62 -14.72
CA ILE A 213 3.92 -6.23 -14.70
C ILE A 213 3.32 -6.30 -13.31
N VAL A 214 3.61 -7.34 -12.52
CA VAL A 214 3.09 -7.46 -11.15
C VAL A 214 3.60 -6.30 -10.27
N ARG A 215 4.88 -5.92 -10.40
CA ARG A 215 5.45 -4.76 -9.72
C ARG A 215 4.82 -3.46 -10.17
N LYS A 216 4.57 -3.27 -11.47
CA LYS A 216 3.95 -2.08 -12.03
C LYS A 216 2.54 -1.92 -11.51
N LEU A 217 1.73 -2.98 -11.54
CA LEU A 217 0.35 -2.96 -11.05
C LEU A 217 0.23 -2.78 -9.52
N THR A 218 1.21 -3.24 -8.74
CA THR A 218 1.18 -3.07 -7.27
C THR A 218 1.70 -1.73 -6.79
N LYS A 219 2.40 -0.97 -7.64
CA LYS A 219 2.93 0.35 -7.32
C LYS A 219 2.06 1.46 -7.90
N ALA A 220 2.36 2.70 -7.53
CA ALA A 220 1.76 3.86 -8.18
C ALA A 220 2.05 3.84 -9.69
N PRO A 221 1.08 4.26 -10.53
CA PRO A 221 -0.21 4.86 -10.19
C PRO A 221 -1.35 3.85 -9.91
N TYR A 222 -1.15 2.54 -10.10
CA TYR A 222 -2.20 1.52 -10.00
C TYR A 222 -2.52 1.10 -8.57
N GLY A 223 -1.50 0.80 -7.74
CA GLY A 223 -1.68 0.43 -6.33
C GLY A 223 -2.57 -0.79 -6.08
N MET A 224 -2.68 -1.69 -7.05
CA MET A 224 -3.56 -2.85 -6.96
C MET A 224 -3.14 -3.81 -5.84
N ARG A 225 -4.14 -4.39 -5.18
CA ARG A 225 -3.92 -5.51 -4.27
C ARG A 225 -3.62 -6.79 -5.08
N LYS A 226 -2.63 -7.58 -4.63
CA LYS A 226 -2.21 -8.81 -5.33
C LYS A 226 -3.36 -9.80 -5.60
N GLY A 227 -4.38 -9.83 -4.76
CA GLY A 227 -5.53 -10.69 -4.95
C GLY A 227 -6.37 -10.40 -6.20
N LEU A 228 -6.32 -9.17 -6.72
CA LEU A 228 -7.06 -8.75 -7.92
C LEU A 228 -6.30 -9.07 -9.22
N ILE A 229 -4.98 -9.00 -9.20
CA ILE A 229 -4.14 -9.08 -10.39
C ILE A 229 -4.39 -10.36 -11.23
N PRO A 230 -4.50 -11.57 -10.62
CA PRO A 230 -4.69 -12.79 -11.41
C PRO A 230 -5.94 -12.78 -12.29
N PHE A 231 -7.01 -12.09 -11.89
CA PHE A 231 -8.25 -12.03 -12.68
C PHE A 231 -8.08 -11.22 -13.95
N TYR A 232 -7.43 -10.07 -13.87
CA TYR A 232 -7.18 -9.21 -15.03
C TYR A 232 -6.09 -9.76 -15.95
N LEU A 233 -5.07 -10.42 -15.39
CA LEU A 233 -4.12 -11.20 -16.20
C LEU A 233 -4.84 -12.32 -16.96
N ALA A 234 -5.67 -13.12 -16.27
CA ALA A 234 -6.44 -14.18 -16.90
C ALA A 234 -7.34 -13.65 -18.03
N TYR A 235 -8.00 -12.51 -17.81
CA TYR A 235 -8.87 -11.88 -18.79
C TYR A 235 -8.10 -11.48 -20.06
N VAL A 236 -7.00 -10.77 -19.93
CA VAL A 236 -6.18 -10.35 -21.08
C VAL A 236 -5.55 -11.56 -21.75
N PHE A 237 -5.01 -12.50 -21.00
CA PHE A 237 -4.34 -13.69 -21.54
C PHE A 237 -5.33 -14.63 -22.25
N ALA A 238 -6.57 -14.75 -21.75
CA ALA A 238 -7.60 -15.51 -22.47
C ALA A 238 -7.90 -14.91 -23.85
N ASN A 239 -8.07 -13.59 -23.91
CA ASN A 239 -8.35 -12.85 -25.14
C ASN A 239 -7.17 -12.84 -26.16
N ARG A 240 -5.96 -13.11 -25.68
CA ARG A 240 -4.73 -13.12 -26.49
C ARG A 240 -4.01 -14.47 -26.46
N ARG A 241 -4.75 -15.54 -26.26
CA ARG A 241 -4.20 -16.87 -26.03
C ARG A 241 -3.28 -17.37 -27.13
N GLU A 242 -3.56 -16.98 -28.38
CA GLU A 242 -2.77 -17.38 -29.54
C GLU A 242 -1.43 -16.63 -29.65
N ASP A 243 -1.32 -15.49 -28.96
CA ASP A 243 -0.12 -14.63 -28.98
C ASP A 243 0.84 -14.92 -27.81
N ILE A 244 0.44 -15.76 -26.84
CA ILE A 244 1.16 -15.86 -25.56
C ILE A 244 1.65 -17.28 -25.32
N ILE A 245 2.95 -17.40 -25.04
CA ILE A 245 3.58 -18.63 -24.53
C ILE A 245 4.13 -18.33 -23.14
N VAL A 246 3.76 -19.14 -22.17
CA VAL A 246 4.19 -19.00 -20.78
C VAL A 246 5.33 -19.93 -20.46
N TYR A 247 6.36 -19.42 -19.81
CA TYR A 247 7.50 -20.18 -19.33
C TYR A 247 7.56 -20.19 -17.80
N PHE A 248 7.81 -21.36 -17.22
CA PHE A 248 8.16 -21.55 -15.83
C PHE A 248 9.56 -22.16 -15.76
N ALA A 249 10.48 -21.51 -15.06
CA ALA A 249 11.88 -21.95 -14.96
C ALA A 249 12.49 -22.31 -16.36
N ASN A 250 12.23 -21.48 -17.37
CA ASN A 250 12.64 -21.63 -18.78
C ASN A 250 11.97 -22.79 -19.57
N LYS A 251 11.02 -23.50 -18.98
CA LYS A 251 10.23 -24.53 -19.68
C LYS A 251 8.85 -23.98 -20.00
N GLU A 252 8.38 -24.25 -21.21
CA GLU A 252 7.02 -23.94 -21.61
C GLU A 252 6.02 -24.71 -20.73
N VAL A 253 4.98 -24.01 -20.28
CA VAL A 253 3.92 -24.56 -19.45
C VAL A 253 2.54 -24.19 -20.00
N GLN A 254 1.58 -25.09 -19.85
CA GLN A 254 0.21 -24.80 -20.24
C GLN A 254 -0.40 -23.78 -19.29
N MET A 255 -1.06 -22.76 -19.83
CA MET A 255 -1.78 -21.74 -19.05
C MET A 255 -3.01 -22.34 -18.40
N THR A 256 -2.96 -22.56 -17.09
CA THR A 256 -4.05 -23.02 -16.24
C THR A 256 -4.36 -21.97 -15.16
N ALA A 257 -5.50 -22.09 -14.50
CA ALA A 257 -5.86 -21.17 -13.42
C ALA A 257 -4.83 -21.16 -12.28
N ASP A 258 -4.29 -22.31 -11.92
CA ASP A 258 -3.25 -22.43 -10.90
C ASP A 258 -1.95 -21.72 -11.34
N ILE A 259 -1.56 -21.87 -12.61
CA ILE A 259 -0.39 -21.18 -13.16
C ILE A 259 -0.59 -19.67 -13.11
N VAL A 260 -1.74 -19.14 -13.54
CA VAL A 260 -2.02 -17.69 -13.48
C VAL A 260 -1.96 -17.14 -12.05
N VAL A 261 -2.45 -17.90 -11.08
CA VAL A 261 -2.34 -17.50 -9.66
C VAL A 261 -0.89 -17.51 -9.21
N ASN A 262 -0.14 -18.58 -9.52
CA ASN A 262 1.27 -18.70 -9.14
C ASN A 262 2.15 -17.64 -9.78
N MET A 263 1.87 -17.20 -11.01
CA MET A 263 2.53 -16.07 -11.66
C MET A 263 2.47 -14.78 -10.83
N CYS A 264 1.39 -14.57 -10.08
CA CYS A 264 1.25 -13.40 -9.22
C CYS A 264 1.88 -13.59 -7.84
N GLU A 265 1.97 -14.83 -7.37
CA GLU A 265 2.56 -15.17 -6.07
C GLU A 265 4.09 -15.26 -6.15
N LYS A 266 4.63 -15.78 -7.26
CA LYS A 266 6.07 -15.96 -7.54
C LYS A 266 6.41 -15.50 -8.96
N PRO A 267 6.25 -14.21 -9.25
CA PRO A 267 6.39 -13.69 -10.61
C PRO A 267 7.81 -13.82 -11.19
N GLU A 268 8.81 -13.96 -10.31
CA GLU A 268 10.22 -14.15 -10.70
C GLU A 268 10.49 -15.48 -11.40
N ASP A 269 9.65 -16.49 -11.16
CA ASP A 269 9.81 -17.82 -11.74
C ASP A 269 9.19 -17.94 -13.15
N TYR A 270 8.45 -16.90 -13.58
CA TYR A 270 7.68 -16.91 -14.83
C TYR A 270 8.10 -15.81 -15.80
N ALA A 271 7.97 -16.14 -17.08
CA ALA A 271 8.17 -15.24 -18.21
C ALA A 271 7.17 -15.55 -19.35
#